data_383d3612e0e33de057360537822c293d
#
_entry.id   383d3612e0e33de057360537822c293d
#
_cell.length_a   1.000
_cell.length_b   1.000
_cell.length_c   1.000
_cell.angle_alpha   90.00
_cell.angle_beta   90.00
_cell.angle_gamma   90.00
#
_symmetry.space_group_name_H-M   'P 1'
#
loop_
_entity.id
_entity.type
_entity.pdbx_description
1 polymer ?
#
loop_
_entity_poly.entity_id
_entity_poly.type
_entity_poly.pdbx_seq_one_letter_code
_entity_poly.pdbx_strand_id
1 'polypeptide(L)'
;MYPAGSGDIAAVIRALEADAAEKGEPLRLVCLTPRQMAELEEFFPGRFAYTADRDGYDYLYEVERLAELGGKKLHAKRNHINRFVENNPTWTYEEITPATLPECLEMDKEWYRRSLQREGDAEERDLGDEGIALRTAMEHYEELGLEGGLIRVYGEVVAFTIGDRLSADTYDVHFEKAYGELQGAYAMINREFARWVRARHPEIRYLNREDDMGVEGLRKAKQSYYPDLMVEKHTAVMK
;
A
#
# COMPACT_ATOMS: atom_id res chain seq x y z
N MET A 1 14.47 7.49 -7.35
CA MET A 1 13.48 8.27 -6.57
C MET A 1 14.07 9.64 -6.24
N TYR A 2 13.23 10.62 -5.83
CA TYR A 2 13.70 11.92 -5.35
C TYR A 2 14.44 11.73 -4.02
N PRO A 3 15.59 12.43 -3.81
CA PRO A 3 16.35 12.30 -2.56
C PRO A 3 15.53 12.71 -1.34
N ALA A 4 15.65 11.95 -0.26
CA ALA A 4 15.02 12.23 1.03
C ALA A 4 16.09 12.52 2.09
N GLY A 5 15.74 13.29 3.12
CA GLY A 5 16.61 13.63 4.25
C GLY A 5 16.89 15.13 4.36
N SER A 6 17.85 15.48 5.23
CA SER A 6 18.31 16.85 5.46
C SER A 6 19.66 17.03 4.79
N GLY A 7 19.76 17.97 3.84
CA GLY A 7 21.01 18.24 3.14
C GLY A 7 20.81 19.09 1.90
N ASP A 8 21.87 19.28 1.12
CA ASP A 8 21.84 20.00 -0.15
C ASP A 8 21.29 19.06 -1.26
N ILE A 9 19.99 19.11 -1.48
CA ILE A 9 19.30 18.32 -2.51
C ILE A 9 19.90 18.58 -3.90
N ALA A 10 20.23 19.84 -4.20
CA ALA A 10 20.82 20.19 -5.50
C ALA A 10 22.20 19.55 -5.70
N ALA A 11 23.00 19.43 -4.66
CA ALA A 11 24.28 18.73 -4.72
C ALA A 11 24.09 17.23 -4.96
N VAL A 12 23.11 16.61 -4.30
CA VAL A 12 22.77 15.19 -4.51
C VAL A 12 22.29 14.94 -5.94
N ILE A 13 21.43 15.80 -6.49
CA ILE A 13 20.97 15.67 -7.89
C ILE A 13 22.14 15.79 -8.87
N ARG A 14 23.09 16.72 -8.64
CA ARG A 14 24.30 16.81 -9.49
C ARG A 14 25.17 15.56 -9.41
N ALA A 15 25.31 14.95 -8.24
CA ALA A 15 26.06 13.70 -8.08
C ALA A 15 25.36 12.54 -8.83
N LEU A 16 24.02 12.45 -8.75
CA LEU A 16 23.25 11.47 -9.50
C LEU A 16 23.32 11.70 -11.02
N GLU A 17 23.36 12.99 -11.46
CA GLU A 17 23.57 13.34 -12.87
C GLU A 17 24.95 12.85 -13.37
N ALA A 18 26.01 13.06 -12.57
CA ALA A 18 27.34 12.59 -12.93
C ALA A 18 27.42 11.05 -13.03
N ASP A 19 26.84 10.33 -12.07
CA ASP A 19 26.75 8.86 -12.09
C ASP A 19 25.95 8.35 -13.31
N ALA A 20 24.84 8.97 -13.65
CA ALA A 20 24.07 8.62 -14.84
C ALA A 20 24.86 8.87 -16.13
N ALA A 21 25.57 9.98 -16.22
CA ALA A 21 26.41 10.33 -17.36
C ALA A 21 27.57 9.33 -17.54
N GLU A 22 28.19 8.86 -16.48
CA GLU A 22 29.22 7.79 -16.53
C GLU A 22 28.66 6.48 -17.11
N LYS A 23 27.38 6.21 -16.89
CA LYS A 23 26.67 5.05 -17.44
C LYS A 23 26.13 5.28 -18.87
N GLY A 24 26.27 6.49 -19.41
CA GLY A 24 25.78 6.87 -20.73
C GLY A 24 24.27 7.02 -20.82
N GLU A 25 23.58 7.25 -19.67
CA GLU A 25 22.14 7.37 -19.59
C GLU A 25 21.73 8.76 -19.04
N PRO A 26 20.57 9.31 -19.47
CA PRO A 26 20.04 10.50 -18.83
C PRO A 26 19.60 10.22 -17.39
N LEU A 27 19.83 11.15 -16.47
CA LEU A 27 19.28 11.03 -15.13
C LEU A 27 17.76 10.93 -15.17
N ARG A 28 17.24 9.88 -14.58
CA ARG A 28 15.80 9.62 -14.42
C ARG A 28 15.43 9.55 -12.95
N LEU A 29 14.52 10.40 -12.52
CA LEU A 29 13.94 10.38 -11.18
C LEU A 29 12.48 9.95 -11.30
N VAL A 30 12.04 9.03 -10.45
CA VAL A 30 10.68 8.48 -10.46
C VAL A 30 9.95 8.76 -9.15
N CYS A 31 8.63 8.66 -9.17
CA CYS A 31 7.75 8.86 -8.01
C CYS A 31 7.82 10.26 -7.41
N LEU A 32 8.04 11.30 -8.24
CA LEU A 32 8.05 12.68 -7.76
C LEU A 32 6.62 13.17 -7.53
N THR A 33 6.40 13.77 -6.38
CA THR A 33 5.19 14.55 -6.11
C THR A 33 5.26 15.91 -6.81
N PRO A 34 4.11 16.61 -7.04
CA PRO A 34 4.10 17.96 -7.60
C PRO A 34 4.98 18.96 -6.83
N ARG A 35 5.09 18.81 -5.50
CA ARG A 35 5.98 19.62 -4.66
C ARG A 35 7.46 19.40 -5.02
N GLN A 36 7.87 18.15 -5.13
CA GLN A 36 9.25 17.80 -5.49
C GLN A 36 9.59 18.21 -6.92
N MET A 37 8.62 18.17 -7.85
CA MET A 37 8.81 18.73 -9.21
C MET A 37 9.05 20.24 -9.18
N ALA A 38 8.28 20.97 -8.38
CA ALA A 38 8.46 22.42 -8.24
C ALA A 38 9.84 22.76 -7.64
N GLU A 39 10.29 22.03 -6.62
CA GLU A 39 11.60 22.16 -6.02
C GLU A 39 12.73 21.83 -7.02
N LEU A 40 12.55 20.75 -7.82
CA LEU A 40 13.51 20.38 -8.86
C LEU A 40 13.61 21.44 -9.96
N GLU A 41 12.49 22.05 -10.33
CA GLU A 41 12.44 23.13 -11.32
C GLU A 41 13.06 24.42 -10.79
N GLU A 42 12.99 24.69 -9.48
CA GLU A 42 13.67 25.80 -8.84
C GLU A 42 15.21 25.65 -8.90
N PHE A 43 15.71 24.44 -8.61
CA PHE A 43 17.16 24.16 -8.62
C PHE A 43 17.75 24.02 -10.04
N PHE A 44 16.96 23.51 -10.99
CA PHE A 44 17.40 23.17 -12.34
C PHE A 44 16.38 23.62 -13.41
N PRO A 45 16.16 24.92 -13.58
CA PRO A 45 15.10 25.45 -14.44
C PRO A 45 15.17 24.92 -15.87
N GLY A 46 14.09 24.31 -16.34
CA GLY A 46 13.94 23.80 -17.70
C GLY A 46 14.81 22.60 -18.06
N ARG A 47 15.55 22.02 -17.13
CA ARG A 47 16.46 20.88 -17.38
C ARG A 47 15.77 19.51 -17.42
N PHE A 48 14.58 19.40 -16.89
CA PHE A 48 13.84 18.15 -16.84
C PHE A 48 12.59 18.16 -17.75
N ALA A 49 12.27 17.00 -18.29
CA ALA A 49 10.98 16.72 -18.90
C ALA A 49 10.18 15.86 -17.89
N TYR A 50 8.90 16.22 -17.66
CA TYR A 50 8.05 15.56 -16.70
C TYR A 50 6.95 14.76 -17.39
N THR A 51 6.67 13.57 -16.90
CA THR A 51 5.57 12.72 -17.34
C THR A 51 4.79 12.24 -16.12
N ALA A 52 3.48 12.43 -16.13
CA ALA A 52 2.60 11.90 -15.10
C ALA A 52 2.55 10.38 -15.18
N ASP A 53 2.65 9.72 -14.05
CA ASP A 53 2.53 8.27 -13.92
C ASP A 53 1.24 7.94 -13.15
N ARG A 54 0.12 7.90 -13.88
CA ARG A 54 -1.21 7.68 -13.29
C ARG A 54 -1.31 6.33 -12.59
N ASP A 55 -0.62 5.33 -13.06
CA ASP A 55 -0.66 3.97 -12.53
C ASP A 55 0.04 3.88 -11.17
N GLY A 56 1.01 4.78 -10.93
CA GLY A 56 1.72 4.94 -9.68
C GLY A 56 1.08 5.91 -8.66
N TYR A 57 -0.14 6.44 -8.90
CA TYR A 57 -0.78 7.38 -7.96
C TYR A 57 -1.29 6.66 -6.72
N ASP A 58 -0.91 7.13 -5.51
CA ASP A 58 -1.41 6.56 -4.27
C ASP A 58 -2.83 7.03 -3.95
N TYR A 59 -3.56 6.11 -3.32
CA TYR A 59 -4.94 6.27 -2.88
C TYR A 59 -4.99 6.51 -1.36
N LEU A 60 -5.34 7.73 -0.95
CA LEU A 60 -5.49 8.10 0.45
C LEU A 60 -6.96 8.16 0.86
N TYR A 61 -7.26 7.61 2.02
CA TYR A 61 -8.60 7.57 2.59
C TYR A 61 -8.55 8.09 4.03
N GLU A 62 -9.53 8.89 4.41
CA GLU A 62 -9.68 9.25 5.83
C GLU A 62 -9.93 7.99 6.67
N VAL A 63 -9.12 7.81 7.73
CA VAL A 63 -9.20 6.68 8.65
C VAL A 63 -10.61 6.51 9.20
N GLU A 64 -11.25 7.62 9.62
CA GLU A 64 -12.61 7.64 10.13
C GLU A 64 -13.61 7.07 9.12
N ARG A 65 -13.46 7.41 7.85
CA ARG A 65 -14.35 6.92 6.78
C ARG A 65 -14.22 5.43 6.54
N LEU A 66 -13.00 4.90 6.56
CA LEU A 66 -12.77 3.46 6.40
C LEU A 66 -13.24 2.69 7.64
N ALA A 67 -13.04 3.25 8.85
CA ALA A 67 -13.48 2.64 10.11
C ALA A 67 -14.99 2.53 10.21
N GLU A 68 -15.73 3.56 9.76
CA GLU A 68 -17.20 3.64 9.89
C GLU A 68 -17.95 3.16 8.64
N LEU A 69 -17.34 3.30 7.47
CA LEU A 69 -17.95 3.02 6.17
C LEU A 69 -19.33 3.72 5.99
N GLY A 70 -19.46 4.94 6.48
CA GLY A 70 -20.72 5.69 6.51
C GLY A 70 -21.27 6.08 5.14
N GLY A 71 -22.54 6.46 5.09
CA GLY A 71 -23.20 7.01 3.91
C GLY A 71 -23.63 5.98 2.86
N LYS A 72 -24.31 6.50 1.81
CA LYS A 72 -24.88 5.64 0.74
C LYS A 72 -23.82 5.03 -0.15
N LYS A 73 -22.73 5.75 -0.43
CA LYS A 73 -21.65 5.30 -1.33
C LYS A 73 -20.99 4.00 -0.84
N LEU A 74 -20.79 3.85 0.47
CA LEU A 74 -20.13 2.70 1.07
C LEU A 74 -21.10 1.60 1.54
N HIS A 75 -22.39 1.70 1.18
CA HIS A 75 -23.40 0.70 1.54
C HIS A 75 -23.02 -0.71 1.07
N ALA A 76 -22.48 -0.85 -0.14
CA ALA A 76 -22.02 -2.16 -0.65
C ALA A 76 -20.91 -2.77 0.21
N LYS A 77 -19.96 -1.94 0.72
CA LYS A 77 -18.90 -2.41 1.61
C LYS A 77 -19.45 -2.91 2.94
N ARG A 78 -20.41 -2.19 3.54
CA ARG A 78 -21.11 -2.67 4.75
C ARG A 78 -21.84 -3.98 4.51
N ASN A 79 -22.49 -4.14 3.36
CA ASN A 79 -23.17 -5.40 3.02
C ASN A 79 -22.18 -6.57 2.89
N HIS A 80 -21.01 -6.35 2.30
CA HIS A 80 -19.96 -7.38 2.25
C HIS A 80 -19.51 -7.79 3.66
N ILE A 81 -19.30 -6.81 4.55
CA ILE A 81 -18.92 -7.06 5.93
C ILE A 81 -20.01 -7.79 6.69
N ASN A 82 -21.27 -7.37 6.57
CA ASN A 82 -22.38 -8.05 7.23
C ASN A 82 -22.46 -9.52 6.82
N ARG A 83 -22.33 -9.81 5.51
CA ARG A 83 -22.30 -11.19 5.02
C ARG A 83 -21.09 -11.98 5.54
N PHE A 84 -19.92 -11.33 5.64
CA PHE A 84 -18.75 -11.97 6.25
C PHE A 84 -19.04 -12.38 7.69
N VAL A 85 -19.60 -11.49 8.49
CA VAL A 85 -19.95 -11.75 9.91
C VAL A 85 -21.03 -12.84 10.03
N GLU A 86 -22.07 -12.77 9.19
CA GLU A 86 -23.15 -13.78 9.18
C GLU A 86 -22.64 -15.18 8.83
N ASN A 87 -21.73 -15.28 7.84
CA ASN A 87 -21.19 -16.55 7.38
C ASN A 87 -20.06 -17.11 8.25
N ASN A 88 -19.43 -16.27 9.05
CA ASN A 88 -18.24 -16.62 9.84
C ASN A 88 -18.42 -16.20 11.30
N PRO A 89 -19.33 -16.81 12.08
CA PRO A 89 -19.68 -16.36 13.43
C PRO A 89 -18.53 -16.46 14.44
N THR A 90 -17.46 -17.17 14.12
CA THR A 90 -16.27 -17.36 14.96
C THR A 90 -15.13 -16.40 14.62
N TRP A 91 -15.36 -15.41 13.74
CA TRP A 91 -14.32 -14.49 13.35
C TRP A 91 -13.79 -13.67 14.53
N THR A 92 -12.49 -13.42 14.54
CA THR A 92 -11.80 -12.51 15.47
C THR A 92 -10.84 -11.61 14.71
N TYR A 93 -10.56 -10.44 15.28
CA TYR A 93 -9.47 -9.57 14.85
C TYR A 93 -8.40 -9.55 15.94
N GLU A 94 -7.14 -9.66 15.55
CA GLU A 94 -5.99 -9.68 16.45
C GLU A 94 -4.87 -8.81 15.88
N GLU A 95 -4.05 -8.20 16.75
CA GLU A 95 -2.81 -7.57 16.32
C GLU A 95 -1.80 -8.64 15.89
N ILE A 96 -1.02 -8.34 14.85
CA ILE A 96 0.11 -9.18 14.47
C ILE A 96 1.23 -9.00 15.48
N THR A 97 1.76 -10.12 15.94
CA THR A 97 2.90 -10.20 16.85
C THR A 97 3.96 -11.12 16.27
N PRO A 98 5.21 -11.11 16.75
CA PRO A 98 6.22 -12.08 16.32
C PRO A 98 5.77 -13.54 16.40
N ALA A 99 4.89 -13.87 17.36
CA ALA A 99 4.35 -15.22 17.51
C ALA A 99 3.35 -15.60 16.42
N THR A 100 2.64 -14.62 15.81
CA THR A 100 1.62 -14.86 14.77
C THR A 100 2.14 -14.66 13.34
N LEU A 101 3.33 -14.05 13.17
CA LEU A 101 3.95 -13.88 11.84
C LEU A 101 4.07 -15.19 11.03
N PRO A 102 4.47 -16.33 11.61
CA PRO A 102 4.52 -17.60 10.86
C PRO A 102 3.16 -18.02 10.27
N GLU A 103 2.06 -17.74 10.96
CA GLU A 103 0.72 -18.07 10.48
C GLU A 103 0.30 -17.14 9.31
N CYS A 104 0.69 -15.85 9.38
CA CYS A 104 0.48 -14.92 8.26
C CYS A 104 1.27 -15.36 7.01
N LEU A 105 2.52 -15.82 7.18
CA LEU A 105 3.34 -16.37 6.08
C LEU A 105 2.72 -17.63 5.47
N GLU A 106 2.17 -18.53 6.27
CA GLU A 106 1.48 -19.73 5.74
C GLU A 106 0.21 -19.33 4.99
N MET A 107 -0.54 -18.35 5.51
CA MET A 107 -1.71 -17.80 4.81
C MET A 107 -1.31 -17.18 3.46
N ASP A 108 -0.20 -16.43 3.40
CA ASP A 108 0.30 -15.82 2.16
C ASP A 108 0.69 -16.87 1.12
N LYS A 109 1.42 -17.92 1.50
CA LYS A 109 1.78 -19.03 0.62
C LYS A 109 0.52 -19.68 0.01
N GLU A 110 -0.48 -19.92 0.82
CA GLU A 110 -1.74 -20.50 0.36
C GLU A 110 -2.52 -19.52 -0.53
N TRP A 111 -2.51 -18.21 -0.18
CA TRP A 111 -3.10 -17.15 -1.00
C TRP A 111 -2.45 -17.11 -2.38
N TYR A 112 -1.11 -17.13 -2.44
CA TYR A 112 -0.33 -17.17 -3.68
C TYR A 112 -0.68 -18.38 -4.52
N ARG A 113 -0.70 -19.58 -3.92
CA ARG A 113 -1.08 -20.83 -4.61
C ARG A 113 -2.48 -20.75 -5.24
N ARG A 114 -3.44 -20.15 -4.53
CA ARG A 114 -4.82 -19.96 -5.03
C ARG A 114 -4.89 -18.91 -6.13
N SER A 115 -4.09 -17.86 -6.05
CA SER A 115 -4.03 -16.79 -7.07
C SER A 115 -3.49 -17.31 -8.38
N LEU A 116 -2.39 -18.07 -8.39
CA LEU A 116 -1.85 -18.72 -9.59
C LEU A 116 -2.87 -19.63 -10.31
N GLN A 117 -3.73 -20.30 -9.58
CA GLN A 117 -4.75 -21.14 -10.18
C GLN A 117 -5.87 -20.34 -10.89
N ARG A 118 -6.03 -19.06 -10.56
CA ARG A 118 -7.09 -18.20 -11.11
C ARG A 118 -6.59 -17.33 -12.28
N GLU A 119 -5.38 -16.87 -12.24
CA GLU A 119 -4.91 -15.70 -13.06
C GLU A 119 -3.89 -16.06 -14.15
N GLY A 120 -3.24 -17.23 -14.10
CA GLY A 120 -2.30 -17.71 -15.14
C GLY A 120 -0.92 -17.04 -15.14
N ASP A 121 -0.07 -17.40 -16.10
CA ASP A 121 1.40 -17.15 -16.10
C ASP A 121 1.85 -15.67 -16.14
N ALA A 122 1.01 -14.74 -16.56
CA ALA A 122 1.42 -13.34 -16.77
C ALA A 122 1.62 -12.55 -15.46
N GLU A 123 0.91 -12.91 -14.41
CA GLU A 123 0.98 -12.26 -13.09
C GLU A 123 1.94 -12.99 -12.14
N GLU A 124 2.52 -14.14 -12.56
CA GLU A 124 3.38 -14.97 -11.71
C GLU A 124 4.62 -14.23 -11.21
N ARG A 125 5.21 -13.35 -12.01
CA ARG A 125 6.41 -12.58 -11.64
C ARG A 125 6.11 -11.54 -10.59
N ASP A 126 5.08 -10.73 -10.78
CA ASP A 126 4.73 -9.64 -9.86
C ASP A 126 4.30 -10.18 -8.50
N LEU A 127 3.52 -11.28 -8.49
CA LEU A 127 3.17 -11.99 -7.26
C LEU A 127 4.39 -12.60 -6.57
N GLY A 128 5.37 -13.08 -7.35
CA GLY A 128 6.64 -13.63 -6.83
C GLY A 128 7.48 -12.56 -6.13
N ASP A 129 7.63 -11.39 -6.74
CA ASP A 129 8.38 -10.26 -6.20
C ASP A 129 7.71 -9.67 -4.96
N GLU A 130 6.38 -9.54 -4.96
CA GLU A 130 5.61 -9.16 -3.77
C GLU A 130 5.80 -10.16 -2.62
N GLY A 131 5.78 -11.46 -2.90
CA GLY A 131 6.01 -12.50 -1.90
C GLY A 131 7.42 -12.47 -1.30
N ILE A 132 8.45 -12.06 -2.07
CA ILE A 132 9.80 -11.83 -1.55
C ILE A 132 9.80 -10.61 -0.62
N ALA A 133 9.21 -9.49 -1.06
CA ALA A 133 9.14 -8.26 -0.27
C ALA A 133 8.39 -8.49 1.05
N LEU A 134 7.25 -9.18 1.01
CA LEU A 134 6.48 -9.52 2.21
C LEU A 134 7.28 -10.38 3.20
N ARG A 135 7.95 -11.44 2.73
CA ARG A 135 8.78 -12.29 3.61
C ARG A 135 9.91 -11.49 4.25
N THR A 136 10.60 -10.67 3.46
CA THR A 136 11.68 -9.82 3.97
C THR A 136 11.15 -8.83 5.01
N ALA A 137 10.00 -8.21 4.76
CA ALA A 137 9.34 -7.31 5.71
C ALA A 137 8.97 -8.04 7.02
N MET A 138 8.43 -9.25 6.92
CA MET A 138 8.08 -10.04 8.11
C MET A 138 9.31 -10.54 8.90
N GLU A 139 10.41 -10.87 8.23
CA GLU A 139 11.69 -11.24 8.87
C GLU A 139 12.27 -10.07 9.68
N HIS A 140 12.04 -8.85 9.25
CA HIS A 140 12.52 -7.61 9.89
C HIS A 140 11.39 -6.81 10.56
N TYR A 141 10.26 -7.44 10.88
CA TYR A 141 9.02 -6.79 11.33
C TYR A 141 9.21 -5.80 12.48
N GLU A 142 9.92 -6.23 13.54
CA GLU A 142 10.20 -5.38 14.70
C GLU A 142 11.27 -4.32 14.39
N GLU A 143 12.30 -4.68 13.61
CA GLU A 143 13.39 -3.78 13.22
C GLU A 143 12.87 -2.61 12.35
N LEU A 144 11.94 -2.91 11.45
CA LEU A 144 11.30 -1.92 10.57
C LEU A 144 10.18 -1.14 11.29
N GLY A 145 9.82 -1.53 12.52
CA GLY A 145 8.72 -0.91 13.26
C GLY A 145 7.36 -1.14 12.62
N LEU A 146 7.21 -2.25 11.90
CA LEU A 146 5.95 -2.60 11.27
C LEU A 146 4.89 -2.96 12.30
N GLU A 147 3.65 -2.66 11.98
CA GLU A 147 2.46 -3.01 12.74
C GLU A 147 1.45 -3.67 11.81
N GLY A 148 0.55 -4.47 12.35
CA GLY A 148 -0.44 -5.13 11.51
C GLY A 148 -1.57 -5.76 12.29
N GLY A 149 -2.57 -6.24 11.54
CA GLY A 149 -3.70 -6.97 12.09
C GLY A 149 -4.06 -8.16 11.22
N LEU A 150 -4.65 -9.17 11.84
CA LEU A 150 -5.12 -10.36 11.17
C LEU A 150 -6.57 -10.70 11.55
N ILE A 151 -7.24 -11.43 10.69
CA ILE A 151 -8.56 -11.99 10.95
C ILE A 151 -8.45 -13.50 10.98
N ARG A 152 -9.05 -14.10 12.02
CA ARG A 152 -9.24 -15.55 12.10
C ARG A 152 -10.71 -15.93 11.88
N VAL A 153 -10.87 -17.09 11.29
CA VAL A 153 -12.17 -17.79 11.19
C VAL A 153 -11.92 -19.25 11.57
N TYR A 154 -12.64 -19.76 12.54
CA TYR A 154 -12.42 -21.10 13.14
C TYR A 154 -10.97 -21.34 13.61
N GLY A 155 -10.28 -20.28 14.06
CA GLY A 155 -8.90 -20.35 14.52
C GLY A 155 -7.84 -20.16 13.42
N GLU A 156 -8.20 -20.26 12.15
CA GLU A 156 -7.28 -20.11 10.99
C GLU A 156 -7.18 -18.66 10.54
N VAL A 157 -5.98 -18.19 10.21
CA VAL A 157 -5.78 -16.86 9.60
C VAL A 157 -6.32 -16.85 8.19
N VAL A 158 -7.26 -15.95 7.91
CA VAL A 158 -7.93 -15.83 6.61
C VAL A 158 -7.70 -14.50 5.91
N ALA A 159 -7.20 -13.51 6.65
CA ALA A 159 -6.80 -12.21 6.13
C ALA A 159 -5.77 -11.56 7.08
N PHE A 160 -4.89 -10.75 6.53
CA PHE A 160 -3.99 -9.89 7.31
C PHE A 160 -3.65 -8.62 6.55
N THR A 161 -3.17 -7.63 7.28
CA THR A 161 -2.61 -6.38 6.74
C THR A 161 -1.41 -5.96 7.57
N ILE A 162 -0.41 -5.36 6.90
CA ILE A 162 0.83 -4.87 7.52
C ILE A 162 1.12 -3.49 6.94
N GLY A 163 1.58 -2.59 7.79
CA GLY A 163 1.99 -1.27 7.40
C GLY A 163 2.80 -0.57 8.49
N ASP A 164 3.06 0.70 8.29
CA ASP A 164 3.75 1.55 9.23
C ASP A 164 3.34 3.02 9.10
N ARG A 165 3.93 3.87 9.92
CA ARG A 165 3.70 5.30 9.91
C ARG A 165 4.55 6.00 8.84
N LEU A 166 3.91 6.47 7.77
CA LEU A 166 4.57 7.19 6.68
C LEU A 166 4.91 8.65 7.04
N SER A 167 4.02 9.33 7.78
CA SER A 167 4.19 10.74 8.14
C SER A 167 3.51 11.08 9.46
N ALA A 168 3.44 12.38 9.79
CA ALA A 168 2.80 12.84 11.02
C ALA A 168 1.29 12.53 11.08
N ASP A 169 0.63 12.41 9.92
CA ASP A 169 -0.82 12.25 9.80
C ASP A 169 -1.26 11.13 8.84
N THR A 170 -0.31 10.39 8.28
CA THR A 170 -0.57 9.32 7.29
C THR A 170 0.09 8.01 7.71
N TYR A 171 -0.67 6.94 7.65
CA TYR A 171 -0.23 5.56 7.85
C TYR A 171 -0.24 4.83 6.52
N ASP A 172 0.81 4.09 6.20
CA ASP A 172 0.93 3.33 4.96
C ASP A 172 0.55 1.86 5.14
N VAL A 173 -0.19 1.32 4.20
CA VAL A 173 -0.61 -0.07 4.14
C VAL A 173 0.15 -0.76 3.01
N HIS A 174 1.25 -1.42 3.34
CA HIS A 174 2.12 -2.08 2.38
C HIS A 174 1.54 -3.39 1.85
N PHE A 175 0.96 -4.18 2.75
CA PHE A 175 0.40 -5.49 2.40
C PHE A 175 -1.01 -5.64 2.96
N GLU A 176 -1.94 -6.06 2.12
CA GLU A 176 -3.29 -6.45 2.52
C GLU A 176 -3.70 -7.71 1.76
N LYS A 177 -3.80 -8.83 2.43
CA LYS A 177 -4.14 -10.13 1.88
C LYS A 177 -5.41 -10.69 2.53
N ALA A 178 -6.26 -11.31 1.73
CA ALA A 178 -7.43 -12.04 2.21
C ALA A 178 -7.80 -13.15 1.23
N TYR A 179 -8.38 -14.23 1.72
CA TYR A 179 -8.94 -15.25 0.83
C TYR A 179 -10.16 -14.71 0.10
N GLY A 180 -10.06 -14.57 -1.23
CA GLY A 180 -11.09 -13.95 -2.08
C GLY A 180 -12.40 -14.73 -2.11
N GLU A 181 -12.38 -16.04 -1.87
CA GLU A 181 -13.55 -16.91 -1.76
C GLU A 181 -14.35 -16.66 -0.47
N LEU A 182 -13.75 -16.09 0.57
CA LEU A 182 -14.47 -15.65 1.77
C LEU A 182 -15.07 -14.27 1.51
N GLN A 183 -16.34 -14.28 1.10
CA GLN A 183 -17.04 -13.06 0.73
C GLN A 183 -16.96 -11.99 1.83
N GLY A 184 -16.35 -10.85 1.50
CA GLY A 184 -16.22 -9.72 2.40
C GLY A 184 -14.95 -9.69 3.25
N ALA A 185 -14.07 -10.70 3.16
CA ALA A 185 -12.83 -10.75 3.95
C ALA A 185 -11.93 -9.53 3.74
N TYR A 186 -11.70 -9.09 2.49
CA TYR A 186 -10.97 -7.85 2.20
C TYR A 186 -11.62 -6.60 2.82
N ALA A 187 -12.95 -6.49 2.75
CA ALA A 187 -13.64 -5.35 3.36
C ALA A 187 -13.57 -5.39 4.88
N MET A 188 -13.55 -6.59 5.44
CA MET A 188 -13.47 -6.81 6.88
C MET A 188 -12.10 -6.43 7.42
N ILE A 189 -11.01 -6.96 6.84
CA ILE A 189 -9.65 -6.63 7.30
C ILE A 189 -9.37 -5.14 7.15
N ASN A 190 -9.76 -4.52 6.03
CA ASN A 190 -9.58 -3.08 5.80
C ASN A 190 -10.28 -2.24 6.87
N ARG A 191 -11.55 -2.53 7.20
CA ARG A 191 -12.29 -1.80 8.24
C ARG A 191 -11.70 -2.00 9.63
N GLU A 192 -11.42 -3.25 10.02
CA GLU A 192 -10.90 -3.52 11.36
C GLU A 192 -9.51 -2.93 11.57
N PHE A 193 -8.67 -2.96 10.54
CA PHE A 193 -7.39 -2.28 10.60
C PHE A 193 -7.54 -0.76 10.68
N ALA A 194 -8.43 -0.15 9.91
CA ALA A 194 -8.71 1.28 10.05
C ALA A 194 -9.21 1.66 11.46
N ARG A 195 -10.03 0.82 12.08
CA ARG A 195 -10.47 0.98 13.47
C ARG A 195 -9.32 0.88 14.45
N TRP A 196 -8.44 -0.08 14.22
CA TRP A 196 -7.25 -0.27 15.04
C TRP A 196 -6.31 0.93 14.93
N VAL A 197 -5.99 1.41 13.70
CA VAL A 197 -5.17 2.61 13.47
C VAL A 197 -5.79 3.81 14.18
N ARG A 198 -7.10 4.05 14.02
CA ARG A 198 -7.82 5.14 14.70
C ARG A 198 -7.67 5.11 16.22
N ALA A 199 -7.71 3.93 16.80
CA ALA A 199 -7.61 3.76 18.25
C ALA A 199 -6.17 3.87 18.76
N ARG A 200 -5.21 3.34 18.02
CA ARG A 200 -3.80 3.25 18.40
C ARG A 200 -3.03 4.53 18.09
N HIS A 201 -3.35 5.17 16.97
CA HIS A 201 -2.69 6.35 16.41
C HIS A 201 -3.72 7.46 16.13
N PRO A 202 -4.30 8.09 17.16
CA PRO A 202 -5.39 9.07 16.99
C PRO A 202 -4.98 10.33 16.21
N GLU A 203 -3.68 10.58 16.04
CA GLU A 203 -3.14 11.64 15.20
C GLU A 203 -3.14 11.32 13.71
N ILE A 204 -3.26 10.04 13.34
CA ILE A 204 -3.30 9.63 11.94
C ILE A 204 -4.67 9.96 11.33
N ARG A 205 -4.64 10.77 10.29
CA ARG A 205 -5.83 11.17 9.55
C ARG A 205 -6.10 10.30 8.34
N TYR A 206 -5.04 9.88 7.64
CA TYR A 206 -5.16 9.16 6.38
C TYR A 206 -4.52 7.76 6.45
N LEU A 207 -5.18 6.79 5.80
CA LEU A 207 -4.56 5.55 5.35
C LEU A 207 -4.19 5.71 3.89
N ASN A 208 -2.90 5.60 3.56
CA ASN A 208 -2.41 5.38 2.22
C ASN A 208 -2.51 3.89 1.92
N ARG A 209 -3.10 3.53 0.80
CA ARG A 209 -3.19 2.15 0.32
C ARG A 209 -2.43 1.97 -0.98
N GLU A 210 -1.41 2.81 -1.17
CA GLU A 210 -0.51 2.81 -2.31
C GLU A 210 -1.23 2.86 -3.68
N ASP A 211 -0.51 2.60 -4.76
CA ASP A 211 -0.99 2.70 -6.12
C ASP A 211 -1.74 1.45 -6.62
N ASP A 212 -2.19 1.46 -7.86
CA ASP A 212 -2.88 0.34 -8.51
C ASP A 212 -2.04 -0.37 -9.57
N MET A 213 -0.79 0.06 -9.80
CA MET A 213 0.16 -0.49 -10.78
C MET A 213 -0.41 -0.66 -12.20
N GLY A 214 -1.49 0.06 -12.55
CA GLY A 214 -2.20 -0.11 -13.82
C GLY A 214 -3.12 -1.34 -13.89
N VAL A 215 -3.21 -2.14 -12.81
CA VAL A 215 -4.08 -3.32 -12.76
C VAL A 215 -5.53 -2.91 -12.59
N GLU A 216 -6.37 -3.18 -13.61
CA GLU A 216 -7.76 -2.71 -13.65
C GLU A 216 -8.60 -3.19 -12.46
N GLY A 217 -8.42 -4.44 -12.05
CA GLY A 217 -9.11 -5.03 -10.90
C GLY A 217 -8.76 -4.31 -9.59
N LEU A 218 -7.46 -4.04 -9.37
CA LEU A 218 -6.97 -3.34 -8.20
C LEU A 218 -7.45 -1.88 -8.19
N ARG A 219 -7.39 -1.21 -9.36
CA ARG A 219 -7.93 0.15 -9.55
C ARG A 219 -9.41 0.23 -9.18
N LYS A 220 -10.23 -0.68 -9.70
CA LYS A 220 -11.66 -0.76 -9.36
C LYS A 220 -11.88 -1.01 -7.87
N ALA A 221 -11.09 -1.90 -7.27
CA ALA A 221 -11.16 -2.21 -5.84
C ALA A 221 -10.87 -0.95 -5.00
N LYS A 222 -9.76 -0.24 -5.27
CA LYS A 222 -9.37 0.99 -4.56
C LYS A 222 -10.40 2.11 -4.78
N GLN A 223 -10.78 2.40 -6.03
CA GLN A 223 -11.79 3.43 -6.34
C GLN A 223 -13.17 3.15 -5.72
N SER A 224 -13.52 1.88 -5.49
CA SER A 224 -14.80 1.51 -4.87
C SER A 224 -14.94 1.96 -3.41
N TYR A 225 -13.86 2.42 -2.78
CA TYR A 225 -13.86 3.08 -1.47
C TYR A 225 -13.93 4.60 -1.55
N TYR A 226 -13.91 5.18 -2.77
CA TYR A 226 -13.95 6.62 -3.03
C TYR A 226 -12.84 7.37 -2.29
N PRO A 227 -11.60 7.32 -2.77
CA PRO A 227 -10.45 7.95 -2.11
C PRO A 227 -10.72 9.43 -1.87
N ASP A 228 -10.24 9.92 -0.73
CA ASP A 228 -10.37 11.33 -0.35
C ASP A 228 -9.34 12.19 -1.05
N LEU A 229 -8.15 11.63 -1.24
CA LEU A 229 -7.03 12.27 -1.94
C LEU A 229 -6.35 11.24 -2.85
N MET A 230 -5.72 11.76 -3.91
CA MET A 230 -4.77 11.02 -4.76
C MET A 230 -3.43 11.72 -4.67
N VAL A 231 -2.36 10.97 -4.34
CA VAL A 231 -1.00 11.50 -4.41
C VAL A 231 -0.48 11.28 -5.82
N GLU A 232 -0.37 12.37 -6.57
CA GLU A 232 0.18 12.33 -7.91
C GLU A 232 1.67 11.99 -7.88
N LYS A 233 2.08 11.11 -8.78
CA LYS A 233 3.48 10.73 -8.99
C LYS A 233 3.89 10.98 -10.42
N HIS A 234 5.11 11.48 -10.59
CA HIS A 234 5.66 11.85 -11.88
C HIS A 234 7.06 11.26 -12.07
N THR A 235 7.43 11.05 -13.32
CA THR A 235 8.80 10.76 -13.70
C THR A 235 9.42 12.03 -14.28
N ALA A 236 10.62 12.39 -13.85
CA ALA A 236 11.44 13.46 -14.38
C ALA A 236 12.65 12.86 -15.11
N VAL A 237 12.87 13.24 -16.36
CA VAL A 237 14.02 12.82 -17.16
C VAL A 237 14.82 14.06 -17.55
N MET A 238 16.13 14.04 -17.28
CA MET A 238 17.01 15.14 -17.65
C MET A 238 17.15 15.21 -19.18
N LYS A 239 17.07 16.44 -19.75
CA LYS A 239 17.16 16.71 -21.18
C LYS A 239 18.60 16.75 -21.67
#